data_8343a5b10c118a7c09c1b2d188d432bd
#
_entry.id   8343a5b10c118a7c09c1b2d188d432bd
#
_cell.length_a   1.000
_cell.length_b   1.000
_cell.length_c   1.000
_cell.angle_alpha   90.00
_cell.angle_beta   90.00
_cell.angle_gamma   90.00
#
_symmetry.space_group_name_H-M   'P 1'
#
loop_
_entity.id
_entity.type
_entity.pdbx_description
1 polymer ?
#
loop_
_entity_poly.entity_id
_entity_poly.type
_entity_poly.pdbx_seq_one_letter_code
_entity_poly.pdbx_strand_id
1 'polypeptide(L)'
;LCIDAASDWALTCVEQLPHQNHHVLIDYGAADGGTAVGLWNQVLDHLHTHQPHAHLTLIGNDLPSNDNVALAANLALQIPRPPKPTVLVSARSFYEPTTAPGTVSFGFSATAMHWLSQSPGPLPRHTHVLASGDAEALERFTAQAMQDWTAILELRSRELQVGGRLLTVNLSRDEEGRYLGHNGGKTRNVHDQLHQIWRELADEGAISEEQYRNGTVLNFYKSPEEFMAPLKDPTSAPYRHGLRLVDERTVHVSCPYRKRWNDDGNTAAFAAGLMATIRSWSRHSFASSAGDAAADAVFQRLEQRIADAPSEWSLDYVEHHQMMERVA
;
A
#
# COMPACT_ATOMS: atom_id res chain seq x y z
N LEU A 1 -2.26 -12.03 -0.02
CA LEU A 1 -3.07 -11.87 1.22
C LEU A 1 -3.91 -10.60 1.20
N CYS A 2 -3.31 -9.41 1.22
CA CYS A 2 -4.03 -8.14 1.13
C CYS A 2 -4.85 -8.05 -0.17
N ILE A 3 -4.25 -8.38 -1.30
CA ILE A 3 -4.89 -8.40 -2.61
C ILE A 3 -5.96 -9.49 -2.71
N ASP A 4 -5.73 -10.66 -2.15
CA ASP A 4 -6.70 -11.77 -2.17
C ASP A 4 -8.01 -11.39 -1.46
N ALA A 5 -7.91 -10.62 -0.36
CA ALA A 5 -9.07 -10.12 0.37
C ALA A 5 -9.93 -9.12 -0.43
N ALA A 6 -9.41 -8.60 -1.56
CA ALA A 6 -10.10 -7.62 -2.40
C ALA A 6 -10.58 -8.20 -3.74
N SER A 7 -10.29 -9.47 -4.04
CA SER A 7 -10.60 -10.06 -5.36
C SER A 7 -12.09 -10.06 -5.69
N ASP A 8 -12.96 -10.32 -4.72
CA ASP A 8 -14.42 -10.25 -4.86
C ASP A 8 -14.89 -8.85 -5.26
N TRP A 9 -14.32 -7.82 -4.65
CA TRP A 9 -14.65 -6.42 -4.95
C TRP A 9 -14.07 -5.97 -6.29
N ALA A 10 -12.90 -6.44 -6.68
CA ALA A 10 -12.35 -6.17 -8.00
C ALA A 10 -13.25 -6.74 -9.11
N LEU A 11 -13.77 -7.95 -8.94
CA LEU A 11 -14.74 -8.54 -9.86
C LEU A 11 -16.04 -7.74 -9.89
N THR A 12 -16.59 -7.37 -8.74
CA THR A 12 -17.78 -6.49 -8.66
C THR A 12 -17.57 -5.16 -9.39
N CYS A 13 -16.37 -4.56 -9.28
CA CYS A 13 -16.04 -3.34 -10.02
C CYS A 13 -16.12 -3.54 -11.53
N VAL A 14 -15.52 -4.61 -12.04
CA VAL A 14 -15.44 -4.83 -13.51
C VAL A 14 -16.73 -5.36 -14.10
N GLU A 15 -17.57 -6.05 -13.33
CA GLU A 15 -18.93 -6.44 -13.71
C GLU A 15 -19.83 -5.25 -14.07
N GLN A 16 -19.62 -4.14 -13.40
CA GLN A 16 -20.44 -2.94 -13.53
C GLN A 16 -19.84 -1.92 -14.51
N LEU A 17 -18.74 -2.25 -15.20
CA LEU A 17 -18.18 -1.38 -16.23
C LEU A 17 -19.09 -1.30 -17.46
N PRO A 18 -19.22 -0.13 -18.08
CA PRO A 18 -19.92 0.00 -19.36
C PRO A 18 -19.34 -0.93 -20.41
N HIS A 19 -20.21 -1.52 -21.26
CA HIS A 19 -19.74 -2.28 -22.42
C HIS A 19 -19.08 -1.36 -23.43
N GLN A 20 -17.83 -1.68 -23.81
CA GLN A 20 -17.06 -0.89 -24.76
C GLN A 20 -16.02 -1.75 -25.50
N ASN A 21 -15.47 -1.21 -26.60
CA ASN A 21 -14.50 -1.92 -27.44
C ASN A 21 -13.07 -1.94 -26.86
N HIS A 22 -12.77 -1.12 -25.87
CA HIS A 22 -11.45 -1.02 -25.28
C HIS A 22 -11.53 -0.64 -23.79
N HIS A 23 -10.92 -1.43 -22.94
CA HIS A 23 -10.75 -1.14 -21.52
C HIS A 23 -9.29 -0.85 -21.20
N VAL A 24 -9.06 0.23 -20.47
CA VAL A 24 -7.77 0.55 -19.84
C VAL A 24 -7.86 0.25 -18.36
N LEU A 25 -7.05 -0.68 -17.92
CA LEU A 25 -6.92 -1.15 -16.54
C LEU A 25 -5.58 -0.66 -15.99
N ILE A 26 -5.51 -0.23 -14.75
CA ILE A 26 -4.25 0.25 -14.17
C ILE A 26 -4.07 -0.20 -12.73
N ASP A 27 -2.85 -0.65 -12.41
CA ASP A 27 -2.37 -0.99 -11.07
C ASP A 27 -1.47 0.15 -10.56
N TYR A 28 -1.95 0.92 -9.59
CA TYR A 28 -1.21 2.05 -9.02
C TYR A 28 -0.37 1.60 -7.83
N GLY A 29 0.95 1.77 -7.91
CA GLY A 29 1.90 1.28 -6.92
C GLY A 29 2.10 -0.23 -7.01
N ALA A 30 2.28 -0.72 -8.23
CA ALA A 30 2.30 -2.14 -8.55
C ALA A 30 3.55 -2.90 -8.06
N ALA A 31 4.59 -2.20 -7.60
CA ALA A 31 5.90 -2.75 -7.25
C ALA A 31 6.48 -3.61 -8.40
N ASP A 32 6.76 -4.89 -8.16
CA ASP A 32 7.20 -5.82 -9.20
C ASP A 32 6.04 -6.48 -9.96
N GLY A 33 4.78 -6.17 -9.62
CA GLY A 33 3.56 -6.73 -10.22
C GLY A 33 3.24 -8.16 -9.81
N GLY A 34 4.16 -8.89 -9.18
CA GLY A 34 4.02 -10.32 -8.92
C GLY A 34 2.87 -10.68 -7.99
N THR A 35 2.63 -9.87 -6.96
CA THR A 35 1.57 -10.12 -5.97
C THR A 35 0.16 -9.90 -6.52
N ALA A 36 -0.02 -9.06 -7.54
CA ALA A 36 -1.32 -8.75 -8.14
C ALA A 36 -1.71 -9.65 -9.32
N VAL A 37 -0.81 -10.53 -9.79
CA VAL A 37 -1.05 -11.41 -10.95
C VAL A 37 -2.32 -12.24 -10.80
N GLY A 38 -2.56 -12.81 -9.62
CA GLY A 38 -3.77 -13.62 -9.36
C GLY A 38 -5.07 -12.82 -9.52
N LEU A 39 -5.11 -11.59 -9.03
CA LEU A 39 -6.24 -10.68 -9.19
C LEU A 39 -6.41 -10.27 -10.64
N TRP A 40 -5.34 -9.88 -11.33
CA TRP A 40 -5.41 -9.46 -12.73
C TRP A 40 -5.85 -10.60 -13.65
N ASN A 41 -5.43 -11.83 -13.39
CA ASN A 41 -5.93 -13.00 -14.13
C ASN A 41 -7.45 -13.14 -13.99
N GLN A 42 -8.01 -13.00 -12.78
CA GLN A 42 -9.46 -13.08 -12.57
C GLN A 42 -10.21 -11.94 -13.26
N VAL A 43 -9.71 -10.71 -13.13
CA VAL A 43 -10.29 -9.52 -13.79
C VAL A 43 -10.31 -9.66 -15.31
N LEU A 44 -9.19 -10.08 -15.91
CA LEU A 44 -9.06 -10.24 -17.34
C LEU A 44 -9.93 -11.39 -17.87
N ASP A 45 -9.97 -12.54 -17.18
CA ASP A 45 -10.83 -13.67 -17.51
C ASP A 45 -12.31 -13.27 -17.48
N HIS A 46 -12.70 -12.48 -16.46
CA HIS A 46 -14.07 -11.98 -16.37
C HIS A 46 -14.43 -11.06 -17.54
N LEU A 47 -13.60 -10.07 -17.86
CA LEU A 47 -13.82 -9.15 -18.97
C LEU A 47 -13.85 -9.88 -20.32
N HIS A 48 -12.95 -10.83 -20.58
CA HIS A 48 -12.96 -11.63 -21.80
C HIS A 48 -14.22 -12.49 -21.92
N THR A 49 -14.75 -13.00 -20.82
CA THR A 49 -15.97 -13.81 -20.83
C THR A 49 -17.20 -12.97 -21.17
N HIS A 50 -17.32 -11.76 -20.59
CA HIS A 50 -18.52 -10.95 -20.71
C HIS A 50 -18.45 -9.92 -21.85
N GLN A 51 -17.24 -9.54 -22.26
CA GLN A 51 -16.97 -8.60 -23.35
C GLN A 51 -15.88 -9.14 -24.29
N PRO A 52 -16.13 -10.27 -25.02
CA PRO A 52 -15.09 -11.03 -25.73
C PRO A 52 -14.44 -10.29 -26.90
N HIS A 53 -15.04 -9.21 -27.36
CA HIS A 53 -14.52 -8.36 -28.43
C HIS A 53 -13.77 -7.13 -27.92
N ALA A 54 -13.75 -6.89 -26.61
CA ALA A 54 -13.06 -5.76 -26.04
C ALA A 54 -11.54 -5.96 -26.06
N HIS A 55 -10.82 -4.94 -26.51
CA HIS A 55 -9.38 -4.87 -26.36
C HIS A 55 -9.04 -4.46 -24.92
N LEU A 56 -8.09 -5.14 -24.28
CA LEU A 56 -7.69 -4.85 -22.91
C LEU A 56 -6.26 -4.31 -22.89
N THR A 57 -6.06 -3.18 -22.22
CA THR A 57 -4.74 -2.63 -21.88
C THR A 57 -4.58 -2.68 -20.36
N LEU A 58 -3.50 -3.30 -19.88
CA LEU A 58 -3.13 -3.31 -18.47
C LEU A 58 -1.87 -2.47 -18.27
N ILE A 59 -1.95 -1.48 -17.40
CA ILE A 59 -0.86 -0.57 -17.07
C ILE A 59 -0.36 -0.88 -15.66
N GLY A 60 0.90 -1.27 -15.51
CA GLY A 60 1.59 -1.24 -14.22
C GLY A 60 2.16 0.14 -13.97
N ASN A 61 1.79 0.78 -12.86
CA ASN A 61 2.32 2.09 -12.48
C ASN A 61 3.14 1.99 -11.21
N ASP A 62 4.36 2.48 -11.23
CA ASP A 62 5.21 2.65 -10.05
C ASP A 62 6.23 3.77 -10.26
N LEU A 63 7.03 4.07 -9.26
CA LEU A 63 8.06 5.11 -9.31
C LEU A 63 9.10 4.84 -10.41
N PRO A 64 9.75 5.89 -10.97
CA PRO A 64 10.85 5.72 -11.92
C PRO A 64 12.02 4.90 -11.36
N SER A 65 12.21 4.89 -10.04
CA SER A 65 13.26 4.13 -9.33
C SER A 65 12.92 2.66 -9.10
N ASN A 66 11.68 2.22 -9.41
CA ASN A 66 11.26 0.83 -9.30
C ASN A 66 11.95 -0.04 -10.38
N ASP A 67 12.01 -1.35 -10.17
CA ASP A 67 12.38 -2.31 -11.22
C ASP A 67 11.23 -2.46 -12.24
N ASN A 68 11.11 -1.46 -13.10
CA ASN A 68 10.07 -1.42 -14.12
C ASN A 68 10.23 -2.51 -15.20
N VAL A 69 11.41 -3.13 -15.30
CA VAL A 69 11.64 -4.29 -16.19
C VAL A 69 11.02 -5.54 -15.58
N ALA A 70 11.24 -5.77 -14.29
CA ALA A 70 10.59 -6.87 -13.58
C ALA A 70 9.05 -6.71 -13.59
N LEU A 71 8.54 -5.51 -13.33
CA LEU A 71 7.11 -5.19 -13.40
C LEU A 71 6.52 -5.56 -14.77
N ALA A 72 7.12 -5.07 -15.86
CA ALA A 72 6.66 -5.37 -17.22
C ALA A 72 6.70 -6.89 -17.52
N ALA A 73 7.78 -7.55 -17.11
CA ALA A 73 7.96 -8.99 -17.33
C ALA A 73 6.91 -9.81 -16.56
N ASN A 74 6.68 -9.51 -15.29
CA ASN A 74 5.70 -10.22 -14.48
C ASN A 74 4.28 -10.08 -15.04
N LEU A 75 3.85 -8.86 -15.38
CA LEU A 75 2.54 -8.63 -15.98
C LEU A 75 2.39 -9.28 -17.36
N ALA A 76 3.44 -9.27 -18.20
CA ALA A 76 3.38 -9.85 -19.54
C ALA A 76 3.48 -11.38 -19.57
N LEU A 77 4.28 -11.98 -18.68
CA LEU A 77 4.58 -13.41 -18.72
C LEU A 77 3.67 -14.26 -17.83
N GLN A 78 3.22 -13.73 -16.71
CA GLN A 78 2.41 -14.47 -15.75
C GLN A 78 0.90 -14.37 -16.02
N ILE A 79 0.48 -13.64 -17.08
CA ILE A 79 -0.90 -13.62 -17.57
C ILE A 79 -0.97 -14.55 -18.80
N PRO A 80 -1.36 -15.83 -18.63
CA PRO A 80 -1.08 -16.87 -19.63
C PRO A 80 -2.11 -16.99 -20.75
N ARG A 81 -3.34 -16.43 -20.60
CA ARG A 81 -4.45 -16.73 -21.50
C ARG A 81 -4.58 -15.75 -22.66
N PRO A 82 -4.83 -16.25 -23.91
CA PRO A 82 -5.26 -15.41 -25.02
C PRO A 82 -6.76 -15.06 -24.95
N PRO A 83 -7.20 -13.86 -25.41
CA PRO A 83 -6.31 -12.83 -25.94
C PRO A 83 -5.54 -12.13 -24.80
N LYS A 84 -4.23 -11.97 -24.98
CA LYS A 84 -3.40 -11.27 -23.99
C LYS A 84 -3.70 -9.78 -24.02
N PRO A 85 -3.73 -9.09 -22.86
CA PRO A 85 -3.82 -7.64 -22.84
C PRO A 85 -2.57 -7.01 -23.44
N THR A 86 -2.68 -5.78 -23.93
CA THR A 86 -1.51 -4.94 -24.14
C THR A 86 -0.99 -4.52 -22.77
N VAL A 87 0.25 -4.88 -22.44
CA VAL A 87 0.89 -4.47 -21.15
C VAL A 87 1.74 -3.25 -21.38
N LEU A 88 1.53 -2.23 -20.55
CA LEU A 88 2.30 -0.98 -20.52
C LEU A 88 2.83 -0.75 -19.11
N VAL A 89 3.89 0.06 -18.99
CA VAL A 89 4.41 0.54 -17.72
C VAL A 89 4.41 2.06 -17.71
N SER A 90 3.85 2.65 -16.65
CA SER A 90 3.90 4.07 -16.36
C SER A 90 4.87 4.32 -15.21
N ALA A 91 6.12 4.68 -15.53
CA ALA A 91 7.16 4.99 -14.55
C ALA A 91 6.97 6.42 -14.01
N ARG A 92 5.93 6.62 -13.18
CA ARG A 92 5.58 7.90 -12.56
C ARG A 92 5.05 7.69 -11.14
N SER A 93 5.25 8.68 -10.30
CA SER A 93 4.59 8.72 -9.00
C SER A 93 3.06 8.79 -9.18
N PHE A 94 2.29 8.07 -8.36
CA PHE A 94 0.83 8.23 -8.33
C PHE A 94 0.38 9.61 -7.78
N TYR A 95 1.31 10.44 -7.33
CA TYR A 95 1.10 11.87 -7.05
C TYR A 95 1.14 12.75 -8.32
N GLU A 96 1.34 12.14 -9.47
CA GLU A 96 1.31 12.77 -10.77
C GLU A 96 0.22 12.13 -11.66
N PRO A 97 -0.20 12.79 -12.75
CA PRO A 97 -1.03 12.14 -13.77
C PRO A 97 -0.28 10.96 -14.39
N THR A 98 -0.89 9.76 -14.35
CA THR A 98 -0.29 8.52 -14.86
C THR A 98 -0.81 8.15 -16.24
N THR A 99 -2.01 8.62 -16.58
CA THR A 99 -2.68 8.42 -17.87
C THR A 99 -3.35 9.72 -18.34
N ALA A 100 -3.86 9.73 -19.56
CA ALA A 100 -4.68 10.83 -20.07
C ALA A 100 -6.05 10.87 -19.35
N PRO A 101 -6.64 12.07 -19.19
CA PRO A 101 -7.95 12.20 -18.57
C PRO A 101 -9.04 11.38 -19.29
N GLY A 102 -9.93 10.76 -18.50
CA GLY A 102 -11.09 10.04 -19.00
C GLY A 102 -10.77 8.73 -19.74
N THR A 103 -9.61 8.12 -19.51
CA THR A 103 -9.18 6.92 -20.23
C THR A 103 -9.29 5.63 -19.41
N VAL A 104 -9.21 5.70 -18.09
CA VAL A 104 -9.17 4.52 -17.22
C VAL A 104 -10.57 3.98 -16.98
N SER A 105 -10.78 2.71 -17.32
CA SER A 105 -12.03 1.99 -17.02
C SER A 105 -12.02 1.44 -15.60
N PHE A 106 -10.91 0.83 -15.17
CA PHE A 106 -10.75 0.30 -13.82
C PHE A 106 -9.34 0.58 -13.29
N GLY A 107 -9.28 1.28 -12.16
CA GLY A 107 -8.07 1.51 -11.39
C GLY A 107 -8.05 0.65 -10.13
N PHE A 108 -6.89 0.08 -9.84
CA PHE A 108 -6.65 -0.68 -8.63
C PHE A 108 -5.40 -0.16 -7.91
N SER A 109 -5.40 -0.19 -6.60
CA SER A 109 -4.21 0.06 -5.78
C SER A 109 -4.29 -0.75 -4.50
N ALA A 110 -3.22 -1.45 -4.15
CA ALA A 110 -3.13 -2.16 -2.89
C ALA A 110 -1.87 -1.77 -2.13
N THR A 111 -2.02 -1.41 -0.86
CA THR A 111 -0.94 -1.13 0.10
C THR A 111 0.12 -0.13 -0.37
N ALA A 112 -0.26 0.84 -1.23
CA ALA A 112 0.66 1.84 -1.77
C ALA A 112 0.32 3.28 -1.33
N MET A 113 -0.97 3.67 -1.33
CA MET A 113 -1.39 5.06 -1.16
C MET A 113 -1.44 5.56 0.31
N HIS A 114 -0.69 4.92 1.18
CA HIS A 114 -0.45 5.36 2.56
C HIS A 114 0.93 6.02 2.76
N TRP A 115 1.80 5.99 1.75
CA TRP A 115 3.06 6.72 1.74
C TRP A 115 2.79 8.20 1.56
N LEU A 116 3.50 9.06 2.30
CA LEU A 116 3.38 10.51 2.19
C LEU A 116 4.22 11.05 1.02
N SER A 117 3.72 12.09 0.35
CA SER A 117 4.43 12.76 -0.75
C SER A 117 5.70 13.48 -0.27
N GLN A 118 5.70 13.94 0.98
CA GLN A 118 6.80 14.66 1.61
C GLN A 118 6.76 14.52 3.13
N SER A 119 7.89 14.82 3.77
CA SER A 119 7.96 14.88 5.23
C SER A 119 7.23 16.11 5.76
N PRO A 120 6.28 15.96 6.70
CA PRO A 120 5.60 17.09 7.34
C PRO A 120 6.42 17.72 8.48
N GLY A 121 7.69 17.38 8.58
CA GLY A 121 8.62 17.86 9.59
C GLY A 121 9.24 16.73 10.42
N PRO A 122 10.13 17.06 11.34
CA PRO A 122 10.88 16.08 12.10
C PRO A 122 10.00 15.28 13.07
N LEU A 123 10.39 14.04 13.29
CA LEU A 123 9.86 13.17 14.33
C LEU A 123 11.02 12.77 15.26
N PRO A 124 11.38 13.64 16.23
CA PRO A 124 12.68 13.56 16.93
C PRO A 124 12.79 12.40 17.92
N ARG A 125 11.69 11.77 18.30
CA ARG A 125 11.67 10.76 19.37
C ARG A 125 11.20 9.38 18.95
N HIS A 126 10.90 9.20 17.69
CA HIS A 126 10.42 7.92 17.15
C HIS A 126 10.65 7.83 15.64
N THR A 127 10.59 6.63 15.08
CA THR A 127 10.70 6.39 13.64
C THR A 127 9.35 6.35 12.93
N HIS A 128 8.24 6.30 13.67
CA HIS A 128 6.87 6.26 13.11
C HIS A 128 5.90 7.07 13.97
N VAL A 129 5.11 7.93 13.33
CA VAL A 129 4.28 8.93 14.02
C VAL A 129 3.18 8.32 14.89
N LEU A 130 2.47 7.29 14.44
CA LEU A 130 1.39 6.68 15.22
C LEU A 130 1.87 5.96 16.50
N ALA A 131 3.13 5.57 16.55
CA ALA A 131 3.74 4.96 17.72
C ALA A 131 4.50 5.97 18.59
N SER A 132 4.64 7.22 18.15
CA SER A 132 5.51 8.21 18.82
C SER A 132 4.95 8.80 20.11
N GLY A 133 3.63 8.82 20.26
CA GLY A 133 2.95 9.55 21.33
C GLY A 133 3.09 11.08 21.23
N ASP A 134 3.62 11.63 20.14
CA ASP A 134 3.81 13.05 19.90
C ASP A 134 2.56 13.63 19.20
N ALA A 135 1.72 14.32 19.97
CA ALA A 135 0.44 14.87 19.50
C ALA A 135 0.65 15.95 18.41
N GLU A 136 1.67 16.80 18.54
CA GLU A 136 1.96 17.85 17.57
C GLU A 136 2.46 17.25 16.24
N ALA A 137 3.32 16.25 16.30
CA ALA A 137 3.75 15.52 15.11
C ALA A 137 2.57 14.79 14.47
N LEU A 138 1.71 14.16 15.27
CA LEU A 138 0.52 13.46 14.77
C LEU A 138 -0.39 14.42 14.00
N GLU A 139 -0.63 15.63 14.50
CA GLU A 139 -1.43 16.65 13.81
C GLU A 139 -0.82 17.02 12.44
N ARG A 140 0.49 17.28 12.39
CA ARG A 140 1.20 17.62 11.14
C ARG A 140 1.14 16.46 10.12
N PHE A 141 1.37 15.24 10.58
CA PHE A 141 1.31 14.05 9.72
C PHE A 141 -0.10 13.77 9.22
N THR A 142 -1.11 13.94 10.06
CA THR A 142 -2.52 13.82 9.66
C THR A 142 -2.86 14.85 8.57
N ALA A 143 -2.49 16.11 8.76
CA ALA A 143 -2.74 17.17 7.79
C ALA A 143 -2.10 16.84 6.42
N GLN A 144 -0.82 16.42 6.42
CA GLN A 144 -0.14 16.00 5.19
C GLN A 144 -0.83 14.79 4.54
N ALA A 145 -1.18 13.77 5.34
CA ALA A 145 -1.83 12.56 4.84
C ALA A 145 -3.21 12.84 4.22
N MET A 146 -3.97 13.78 4.76
CA MET A 146 -5.25 14.21 4.21
C MET A 146 -5.10 15.02 2.92
N GLN A 147 -4.11 15.91 2.88
CA GLN A 147 -3.75 16.64 1.65
C GLN A 147 -3.37 15.66 0.54
N ASP A 148 -2.49 14.72 0.84
CA ASP A 148 -1.99 13.70 -0.07
C ASP A 148 -3.12 12.83 -0.62
N TRP A 149 -3.99 12.33 0.27
CA TRP A 149 -5.11 11.49 -0.12
C TRP A 149 -6.09 12.24 -1.04
N THR A 150 -6.40 13.49 -0.71
CA THR A 150 -7.25 14.33 -1.55
C THR A 150 -6.63 14.54 -2.94
N ALA A 151 -5.33 14.81 -3.01
CA ALA A 151 -4.61 14.99 -4.27
C ALA A 151 -4.59 13.70 -5.12
N ILE A 152 -4.34 12.54 -4.51
CA ILE A 152 -4.42 11.25 -5.20
C ILE A 152 -5.82 11.04 -5.79
N LEU A 153 -6.87 11.20 -4.99
CA LEU A 153 -8.25 11.00 -5.46
C LEU A 153 -8.64 12.00 -6.55
N GLU A 154 -8.17 13.25 -6.48
CA GLU A 154 -8.39 14.24 -7.53
C GLU A 154 -7.78 13.79 -8.86
N LEU A 155 -6.53 13.31 -8.86
CA LEU A 155 -5.88 12.81 -10.06
C LEU A 155 -6.61 11.58 -10.62
N ARG A 156 -6.96 10.62 -9.77
CA ARG A 156 -7.69 9.41 -10.19
C ARG A 156 -9.07 9.74 -10.73
N SER A 157 -9.79 10.71 -10.11
CA SER A 157 -11.10 11.15 -10.62
C SER A 157 -11.03 11.73 -12.04
N ARG A 158 -9.91 12.36 -12.39
CA ARG A 158 -9.70 12.89 -13.74
C ARG A 158 -9.31 11.82 -14.74
N GLU A 159 -8.54 10.81 -14.33
CA GLU A 159 -8.08 9.72 -15.20
C GLU A 159 -9.18 8.71 -15.52
N LEU A 160 -10.07 8.44 -14.56
CA LEU A 160 -11.22 7.58 -14.79
C LEU A 160 -12.12 8.15 -15.88
N GLN A 161 -12.63 7.29 -16.75
CA GLN A 161 -13.76 7.62 -17.61
C GLN A 161 -15.07 7.72 -16.78
N VAL A 162 -16.12 8.32 -17.33
CA VAL A 162 -17.46 8.27 -16.73
C VAL A 162 -17.95 6.82 -16.70
N GLY A 163 -18.42 6.35 -15.54
CA GLY A 163 -18.72 4.94 -15.25
C GLY A 163 -17.50 4.09 -14.97
N GLY A 164 -16.30 4.67 -14.99
CA GLY A 164 -15.07 4.00 -14.58
C GLY A 164 -15.00 3.84 -13.06
N ARG A 165 -14.29 2.81 -12.60
CA ARG A 165 -14.21 2.44 -11.18
C ARG A 165 -12.80 2.45 -10.65
N LEU A 166 -12.68 2.77 -9.36
CA LEU A 166 -11.44 2.70 -8.61
C LEU A 166 -11.66 1.83 -7.37
N LEU A 167 -10.82 0.83 -7.19
CA LEU A 167 -10.74 0.05 -5.96
C LEU A 167 -9.40 0.32 -5.27
N THR A 168 -9.46 0.79 -4.03
CA THR A 168 -8.26 0.98 -3.21
C THR A 168 -8.30 0.08 -1.98
N VAL A 169 -7.18 -0.57 -1.70
CA VAL A 169 -6.90 -1.38 -0.51
C VAL A 169 -5.78 -0.70 0.25
N ASN A 170 -6.13 0.06 1.27
CA ASN A 170 -5.16 0.87 1.99
C ASN A 170 -4.86 0.29 3.37
N LEU A 171 -3.61 0.34 3.81
CA LEU A 171 -3.30 0.13 5.22
C LEU A 171 -3.95 1.25 6.04
N SER A 172 -4.63 0.85 7.11
CA SER A 172 -5.50 1.70 7.92
C SER A 172 -5.21 1.53 9.40
N ARG A 173 -5.78 2.38 10.24
CA ARG A 173 -6.01 2.12 11.66
C ARG A 173 -7.49 1.96 11.92
N ASP A 174 -7.85 1.07 12.84
CA ASP A 174 -9.24 0.89 13.27
C ASP A 174 -9.59 1.75 14.51
N GLU A 175 -10.84 1.59 14.98
CA GLU A 175 -11.37 2.32 16.13
C GLU A 175 -10.65 1.99 17.44
N GLU A 176 -10.06 0.81 17.56
CA GLU A 176 -9.24 0.40 18.71
C GLU A 176 -7.77 0.83 18.59
N GLY A 177 -7.42 1.58 17.54
CA GLY A 177 -6.08 2.06 17.29
C GLY A 177 -5.11 0.98 16.82
N ARG A 178 -5.60 -0.17 16.31
CA ARG A 178 -4.76 -1.21 15.70
C ARG A 178 -4.40 -0.79 14.26
N TYR A 179 -3.20 -1.13 13.84
CA TYR A 179 -2.68 -0.87 12.49
C TYR A 179 -1.57 -1.88 12.18
N LEU A 180 -0.96 -1.80 11.00
CA LEU A 180 0.12 -2.71 10.59
C LEU A 180 1.19 -2.86 11.68
N GLY A 181 1.34 -4.08 12.20
CA GLY A 181 2.31 -4.42 13.23
C GLY A 181 1.96 -3.94 14.65
N HIS A 182 0.75 -3.40 14.85
CA HIS A 182 0.20 -3.06 16.17
C HIS A 182 -1.21 -3.63 16.35
N ASN A 183 -1.35 -4.67 17.15
CA ASN A 183 -2.61 -5.40 17.34
C ASN A 183 -3.23 -5.21 18.74
N GLY A 184 -3.16 -4.01 19.28
CA GLY A 184 -3.73 -3.68 20.59
C GLY A 184 -2.96 -4.25 21.79
N GLY A 185 -1.65 -4.42 21.65
CA GLY A 185 -0.76 -4.88 22.73
C GLY A 185 -0.72 -6.38 22.95
N LYS A 186 -1.34 -7.19 22.07
CA LYS A 186 -1.26 -8.66 22.14
C LYS A 186 0.11 -9.20 21.75
N THR A 187 0.84 -8.45 20.92
CA THR A 187 2.22 -8.73 20.50
C THR A 187 3.03 -7.44 20.54
N ARG A 188 4.33 -7.53 20.30
CA ARG A 188 5.20 -6.36 20.21
C ARG A 188 4.77 -5.48 19.03
N ASN A 189 4.75 -4.17 19.24
CA ASN A 189 4.57 -3.21 18.15
C ASN A 189 5.83 -3.17 17.29
N VAL A 190 5.71 -3.49 16.01
CA VAL A 190 6.84 -3.55 15.07
C VAL A 190 7.54 -2.19 14.93
N HIS A 191 6.78 -1.10 14.92
CA HIS A 191 7.36 0.26 14.81
C HIS A 191 8.17 0.64 16.05
N ASP A 192 7.71 0.27 17.26
CA ASP A 192 8.47 0.47 18.50
C ASP A 192 9.78 -0.33 18.47
N GLN A 193 9.74 -1.55 17.95
CA GLN A 193 10.93 -2.40 17.86
C GLN A 193 11.95 -1.87 16.85
N LEU A 194 11.51 -1.38 15.70
CA LEU A 194 12.36 -0.70 14.73
C LEU A 194 12.98 0.55 15.34
N HIS A 195 12.19 1.37 16.05
CA HIS A 195 12.66 2.55 16.75
C HIS A 195 13.70 2.21 17.82
N GLN A 196 13.43 1.22 18.68
CA GLN A 196 14.37 0.81 19.73
C GLN A 196 15.73 0.40 19.15
N ILE A 197 15.73 -0.43 18.10
CA ILE A 197 16.96 -0.85 17.43
C ILE A 197 17.69 0.35 16.82
N TRP A 198 16.95 1.28 16.20
CA TRP A 198 17.52 2.49 15.61
C TRP A 198 18.14 3.40 16.65
N ARG A 199 17.52 3.51 17.85
CA ARG A 199 18.08 4.24 18.99
C ARG A 199 19.32 3.57 19.54
N GLU A 200 19.33 2.24 19.70
CA GLU A 200 20.51 1.48 20.13
C GLU A 200 21.73 1.73 19.23
N LEU A 201 21.53 1.75 17.90
CA LEU A 201 22.60 2.03 16.95
C LEU A 201 23.20 3.43 17.15
N ALA A 202 22.37 4.41 17.52
CA ALA A 202 22.84 5.75 17.81
C ALA A 202 23.58 5.80 19.17
N ASP A 203 23.06 5.14 20.20
CA ASP A 203 23.69 5.07 21.53
C ASP A 203 25.03 4.37 21.49
N GLU A 204 25.21 3.41 20.60
CA GLU A 204 26.48 2.71 20.32
C GLU A 204 27.45 3.54 19.44
N GLY A 205 27.00 4.66 18.88
CA GLY A 205 27.77 5.49 17.97
C GLY A 205 27.92 4.92 16.55
N ALA A 206 27.13 3.90 16.21
CA ALA A 206 27.10 3.31 14.87
C ALA A 206 26.43 4.24 13.83
N ILE A 207 25.55 5.11 14.29
CA ILE A 207 24.94 6.22 13.54
C ILE A 207 25.00 7.50 14.37
N SER A 208 24.99 8.68 13.72
CA SER A 208 24.95 9.97 14.40
C SER A 208 23.54 10.32 14.88
N GLU A 209 23.43 11.27 15.81
CA GLU A 209 22.14 11.82 16.25
C GLU A 209 21.34 12.48 15.12
N GLU A 210 22.01 13.04 14.12
CA GLU A 210 21.37 13.59 12.94
C GLU A 210 20.77 12.47 12.09
N GLN A 211 21.53 11.41 11.82
CA GLN A 211 21.05 10.21 11.11
C GLN A 211 19.90 9.55 11.86
N TYR A 212 19.97 9.45 13.19
CA TYR A 212 18.87 8.92 14.00
C TYR A 212 17.57 9.71 13.79
N ARG A 213 17.62 11.05 13.81
CA ARG A 213 16.43 11.91 13.63
C ARG A 213 15.85 11.84 12.21
N ASN A 214 16.65 11.51 11.22
CA ASN A 214 16.24 11.41 9.82
C ASN A 214 15.68 10.03 9.46
N GLY A 215 15.76 9.02 10.35
CA GLY A 215 15.28 7.66 10.13
C GLY A 215 13.76 7.49 10.24
N THR A 216 12.98 8.47 9.79
CA THR A 216 11.51 8.42 9.86
C THR A 216 10.92 7.61 8.72
N VAL A 217 10.00 6.70 9.03
CA VAL A 217 9.18 5.99 8.06
C VAL A 217 8.01 6.90 7.65
N LEU A 218 8.05 7.41 6.41
CA LEU A 218 7.14 8.43 5.90
C LEU A 218 5.84 7.82 5.37
N ASN A 219 5.14 7.06 6.19
CA ASN A 219 3.79 6.59 5.90
C ASN A 219 2.80 7.00 7.00
N PHE A 220 1.51 6.91 6.68
CA PHE A 220 0.45 7.25 7.62
C PHE A 220 -0.77 6.34 7.40
N TYR A 221 -1.20 5.65 8.46
CA TYR A 221 -2.39 4.79 8.40
C TYR A 221 -3.61 5.61 8.81
N LYS A 222 -4.37 6.03 7.81
CA LYS A 222 -5.62 6.79 7.99
C LYS A 222 -6.70 5.94 8.63
N SER A 223 -7.60 6.57 9.38
CA SER A 223 -8.85 5.90 9.79
C SER A 223 -9.85 5.80 8.63
N PRO A 224 -10.89 4.95 8.75
CA PRO A 224 -11.98 4.91 7.77
C PRO A 224 -12.61 6.28 7.50
N GLU A 225 -12.84 7.08 8.55
CA GLU A 225 -13.42 8.43 8.42
C GLU A 225 -12.51 9.35 7.63
N GLU A 226 -11.20 9.32 7.88
CA GLU A 226 -10.21 10.11 7.15
C GLU A 226 -10.15 9.70 5.67
N PHE A 227 -10.24 8.42 5.36
CA PHE A 227 -10.32 7.95 3.98
C PHE A 227 -11.57 8.43 3.27
N MET A 228 -12.72 8.43 3.95
CA MET A 228 -14.01 8.82 3.36
C MET A 228 -14.20 10.34 3.26
N ALA A 229 -13.50 11.13 4.06
CA ALA A 229 -13.74 12.58 4.15
C ALA A 229 -13.75 13.30 2.78
N PRO A 230 -12.76 13.11 1.87
CA PRO A 230 -12.78 13.78 0.57
C PRO A 230 -13.92 13.32 -0.35
N LEU A 231 -14.46 12.13 -0.13
CA LEU A 231 -15.54 11.55 -0.96
C LEU A 231 -16.93 11.98 -0.47
N LYS A 232 -17.03 12.43 0.78
CA LYS A 232 -18.29 12.92 1.40
C LYS A 232 -18.43 14.43 1.35
N ASP A 233 -17.33 15.18 1.19
CA ASP A 233 -17.31 16.64 1.11
C ASP A 233 -17.62 17.14 -0.31
N PRO A 234 -18.79 17.78 -0.55
CA PRO A 234 -19.15 18.32 -1.87
C PRO A 234 -18.22 19.43 -2.37
N THR A 235 -17.43 20.03 -1.49
CA THR A 235 -16.46 21.09 -1.83
C THR A 235 -15.09 20.55 -2.22
N SER A 236 -14.82 19.27 -1.96
CA SER A 236 -13.58 18.61 -2.31
C SER A 236 -13.39 18.49 -3.83
N ALA A 237 -12.16 18.51 -4.30
CA ALA A 237 -11.87 18.37 -5.73
C ALA A 237 -12.32 17.01 -6.30
N PRO A 238 -12.03 15.85 -5.67
CA PRO A 238 -12.49 14.55 -6.19
C PRO A 238 -14.03 14.48 -6.29
N TYR A 239 -14.75 15.00 -5.29
CA TYR A 239 -16.22 15.01 -5.34
C TYR A 239 -16.74 15.87 -6.51
N ARG A 240 -16.17 17.08 -6.71
CA ARG A 240 -16.55 17.97 -7.83
C ARG A 240 -16.20 17.38 -9.20
N HIS A 241 -15.20 16.51 -9.29
CA HIS A 241 -14.88 15.77 -10.52
C HIS A 241 -15.70 14.50 -10.70
N GLY A 242 -16.76 14.31 -9.90
CA GLY A 242 -17.70 13.21 -10.05
C GLY A 242 -17.29 11.91 -9.38
N LEU A 243 -16.21 11.85 -8.59
CA LEU A 243 -15.87 10.64 -7.86
C LEU A 243 -16.82 10.43 -6.67
N ARG A 244 -17.39 9.25 -6.57
CA ARG A 244 -18.33 8.87 -5.51
C ARG A 244 -17.93 7.57 -4.87
N LEU A 245 -18.04 7.51 -3.54
CA LEU A 245 -17.94 6.26 -2.80
C LEU A 245 -19.17 5.40 -3.13
N VAL A 246 -18.92 4.16 -3.53
CA VAL A 246 -19.96 3.16 -3.78
C VAL A 246 -20.12 2.26 -2.57
N ASP A 247 -19.01 1.77 -2.03
CA ASP A 247 -18.99 0.89 -0.85
C ASP A 247 -17.63 0.98 -0.15
N GLU A 248 -17.60 0.61 1.14
CA GLU A 248 -16.38 0.58 1.94
C GLU A 248 -16.42 -0.52 3.00
N ARG A 249 -15.26 -1.04 3.36
CA ARG A 249 -15.13 -1.99 4.47
C ARG A 249 -13.77 -1.92 5.13
N THR A 250 -13.74 -2.20 6.43
CA THR A 250 -12.49 -2.43 7.17
C THR A 250 -12.27 -3.93 7.31
N VAL A 251 -11.08 -4.40 6.95
CA VAL A 251 -10.71 -5.82 6.97
C VAL A 251 -9.51 -6.03 7.88
N HIS A 252 -9.61 -7.02 8.77
CA HIS A 252 -8.50 -7.49 9.58
C HIS A 252 -7.87 -8.71 8.93
N VAL A 253 -6.60 -8.59 8.51
CA VAL A 253 -5.85 -9.67 7.90
C VAL A 253 -4.83 -10.21 8.89
N SER A 254 -5.05 -11.43 9.33
CA SER A 254 -4.14 -12.09 10.28
C SER A 254 -2.80 -12.43 9.63
N CYS A 255 -1.73 -12.34 10.39
CA CYS A 255 -0.36 -12.64 9.96
C CYS A 255 -0.25 -14.09 9.44
N PRO A 256 0.09 -14.30 8.17
CA PRO A 256 0.19 -15.64 7.58
C PRO A 256 1.38 -16.42 8.13
N TYR A 257 2.45 -15.70 8.48
CA TYR A 257 3.66 -16.32 9.07
C TYR A 257 3.36 -16.85 10.46
N ARG A 258 2.58 -16.09 11.26
CA ARG A 258 2.13 -16.53 12.58
C ARG A 258 1.24 -17.78 12.49
N LYS A 259 0.31 -17.79 11.53
CA LYS A 259 -0.55 -18.96 11.30
C LYS A 259 0.29 -20.19 10.98
N ARG A 260 1.23 -20.08 10.04
CA ARG A 260 2.14 -21.18 9.67
C ARG A 260 2.98 -21.65 10.85
N TRP A 261 3.57 -20.71 11.60
CA TRP A 261 4.38 -21.04 12.77
C TRP A 261 3.58 -21.78 13.86
N ASN A 262 2.31 -21.42 14.06
CA ASN A 262 1.43 -22.16 14.97
C ASN A 262 1.19 -23.61 14.51
N ASP A 263 1.23 -23.85 13.19
CA ASP A 263 0.99 -25.19 12.61
C ASP A 263 2.28 -26.07 12.63
N ASP A 264 3.44 -25.48 12.33
CA ASP A 264 4.69 -26.23 12.09
C ASP A 264 5.81 -25.99 13.12
N GLY A 265 5.70 -24.93 13.96
CA GLY A 265 6.72 -24.55 14.94
C GLY A 265 8.05 -24.06 14.34
N ASN A 266 8.12 -23.82 13.02
CA ASN A 266 9.36 -23.46 12.35
C ASN A 266 9.73 -21.98 12.57
N THR A 267 10.43 -21.72 13.68
CA THR A 267 10.86 -20.38 14.10
C THR A 267 11.75 -19.69 13.06
N ALA A 268 12.67 -20.42 12.41
CA ALA A 268 13.54 -19.84 11.41
C ALA A 268 12.76 -19.34 10.18
N ALA A 269 11.81 -20.13 9.67
CA ALA A 269 10.96 -19.72 8.56
C ALA A 269 10.02 -18.55 8.96
N PHE A 270 9.55 -18.54 10.19
CA PHE A 270 8.73 -17.47 10.75
C PHE A 270 9.51 -16.14 10.80
N ALA A 271 10.70 -16.15 11.40
CA ALA A 271 11.55 -14.96 11.51
C ALA A 271 11.95 -14.43 10.14
N ALA A 272 12.40 -15.30 9.24
CA ALA A 272 12.76 -14.91 7.87
C ALA A 272 11.58 -14.32 7.09
N GLY A 273 10.38 -14.88 7.21
CA GLY A 273 9.18 -14.38 6.53
C GLY A 273 8.75 -13.01 7.03
N LEU A 274 8.67 -12.82 8.36
CA LEU A 274 8.39 -11.51 8.95
C LEU A 274 9.44 -10.48 8.55
N MET A 275 10.72 -10.86 8.65
CA MET A 275 11.84 -9.99 8.30
C MET A 275 11.77 -9.54 6.85
N ALA A 276 11.57 -10.45 5.89
CA ALA A 276 11.48 -10.12 4.48
C ALA A 276 10.37 -9.07 4.23
N THR A 277 9.21 -9.25 4.87
CA THR A 277 8.08 -8.32 4.74
C THR A 277 8.38 -6.96 5.38
N ILE A 278 8.87 -6.91 6.63
CA ILE A 278 9.17 -5.65 7.32
C ILE A 278 10.26 -4.88 6.57
N ARG A 279 11.29 -5.58 6.11
CA ARG A 279 12.41 -5.01 5.34
C ARG A 279 11.92 -4.38 4.02
N SER A 280 10.99 -5.00 3.32
CA SER A 280 10.53 -4.54 2.00
C SER A 280 9.95 -3.12 2.02
N TRP A 281 9.30 -2.72 3.11
CA TRP A 281 8.69 -1.40 3.21
C TRP A 281 9.45 -0.41 4.12
N SER A 282 10.30 -0.86 5.04
CA SER A 282 10.95 0.05 6.01
C SER A 282 12.44 0.32 5.74
N ARG A 283 13.13 -0.57 4.99
CA ARG A 283 14.59 -0.47 4.77
C ARG A 283 15.01 0.86 4.15
N HIS A 284 14.23 1.35 3.19
CA HIS A 284 14.56 2.59 2.48
C HIS A 284 14.72 3.78 3.44
N SER A 285 13.87 3.90 4.46
CA SER A 285 13.94 5.00 5.44
C SER A 285 15.26 5.01 6.21
N PHE A 286 15.73 3.84 6.65
CA PHE A 286 17.01 3.72 7.37
C PHE A 286 18.22 3.87 6.44
N ALA A 287 18.16 3.27 5.26
CA ALA A 287 19.24 3.35 4.28
C ALA A 287 19.43 4.79 3.76
N SER A 288 18.35 5.52 3.52
CA SER A 288 18.41 6.93 3.09
C SER A 288 19.00 7.83 4.18
N SER A 289 18.81 7.48 5.46
CA SER A 289 19.31 8.27 6.58
C SER A 289 20.79 7.97 6.91
N ALA A 290 21.20 6.70 6.94
CA ALA A 290 22.53 6.31 7.45
C ALA A 290 23.27 5.28 6.58
N GLY A 291 22.76 5.00 5.38
CA GLY A 291 23.37 4.06 4.44
C GLY A 291 22.99 2.60 4.67
N ASP A 292 23.37 1.76 3.71
CA ASP A 292 22.98 0.35 3.65
C ASP A 292 23.45 -0.47 4.86
N ALA A 293 24.66 -0.23 5.35
CA ALA A 293 25.22 -0.98 6.47
C ALA A 293 24.42 -0.78 7.76
N ALA A 294 24.00 0.46 8.04
CA ALA A 294 23.16 0.77 9.20
C ALA A 294 21.76 0.15 9.07
N ALA A 295 21.16 0.26 7.88
CA ALA A 295 19.88 -0.38 7.60
C ALA A 295 19.95 -1.90 7.78
N ASP A 296 20.98 -2.56 7.26
CA ASP A 296 21.14 -4.01 7.38
C ASP A 296 21.34 -4.44 8.85
N ALA A 297 22.04 -3.63 9.65
CA ALA A 297 22.17 -3.87 11.09
C ALA A 297 20.81 -3.83 11.82
N VAL A 298 19.89 -2.93 11.43
CA VAL A 298 18.53 -2.90 11.98
C VAL A 298 17.85 -4.25 11.76
N PHE A 299 17.88 -4.77 10.55
CA PHE A 299 17.15 -6.00 10.20
C PHE A 299 17.79 -7.26 10.77
N GLN A 300 19.13 -7.31 10.90
CA GLN A 300 19.81 -8.41 11.59
C GLN A 300 19.40 -8.50 13.06
N ARG A 301 19.35 -7.35 13.78
CA ARG A 301 18.91 -7.31 15.17
C ARG A 301 17.43 -7.65 15.31
N LEU A 302 16.61 -7.17 14.41
CA LEU A 302 15.18 -7.46 14.43
C LEU A 302 14.90 -8.96 14.21
N GLU A 303 15.58 -9.58 13.25
CA GLU A 303 15.48 -11.02 12.98
C GLU A 303 15.85 -11.86 14.21
N GLN A 304 16.94 -11.47 14.89
CA GLN A 304 17.35 -12.14 16.12
C GLN A 304 16.29 -12.00 17.22
N ARG A 305 15.73 -10.80 17.42
CA ARG A 305 14.66 -10.58 18.41
C ARG A 305 13.39 -11.40 18.12
N ILE A 306 13.05 -11.55 16.83
CA ILE A 306 11.91 -12.38 16.41
C ILE A 306 12.21 -13.85 16.73
N ALA A 307 13.43 -14.33 16.42
CA ALA A 307 13.84 -15.71 16.66
C ALA A 307 13.90 -16.05 18.16
N ASP A 308 14.36 -15.11 18.99
CA ASP A 308 14.49 -15.30 20.45
C ASP A 308 13.14 -15.41 21.17
N ALA A 309 12.11 -14.73 20.67
CA ALA A 309 10.79 -14.69 21.30
C ALA A 309 9.64 -14.74 20.27
N PRO A 310 9.53 -15.79 19.45
CA PRO A 310 8.60 -15.84 18.31
C PRO A 310 7.12 -15.70 18.73
N SER A 311 6.77 -16.13 19.93
CA SER A 311 5.41 -15.98 20.45
C SER A 311 4.96 -14.54 20.67
N GLU A 312 5.89 -13.60 20.77
CA GLU A 312 5.61 -12.19 21.02
C GLU A 312 5.43 -11.35 19.73
N TRP A 313 5.47 -11.99 18.55
CA TRP A 313 5.42 -11.31 17.28
C TRP A 313 4.24 -11.72 16.42
N SER A 314 3.66 -10.73 15.75
CA SER A 314 2.68 -10.92 14.68
C SER A 314 2.73 -9.68 13.77
N LEU A 315 2.46 -9.89 12.49
CA LEU A 315 2.32 -8.80 11.52
C LEU A 315 0.90 -8.85 10.95
N ASP A 316 -0.05 -8.52 11.83
CA ASP A 316 -1.44 -8.38 11.42
C ASP A 316 -1.63 -7.05 10.68
N TYR A 317 -2.60 -7.02 9.76
CA TYR A 317 -2.94 -5.82 8.99
C TYR A 317 -4.34 -5.37 9.34
N VAL A 318 -4.53 -4.06 9.36
CA VAL A 318 -5.84 -3.43 9.25
C VAL A 318 -5.87 -2.75 7.89
N GLU A 319 -6.84 -3.11 7.08
CA GLU A 319 -7.03 -2.57 5.75
C GLU A 319 -8.38 -1.88 5.64
N HIS A 320 -8.41 -0.76 4.93
CA HIS A 320 -9.64 -0.10 4.54
C HIS A 320 -9.76 -0.17 3.02
N HIS A 321 -10.79 -0.88 2.56
CA HIS A 321 -11.10 -1.04 1.16
C HIS A 321 -12.17 -0.03 0.75
N GLN A 322 -12.00 0.62 -0.38
CA GLN A 322 -12.97 1.58 -0.92
C GLN A 322 -13.23 1.29 -2.39
N MET A 323 -14.48 1.09 -2.72
CA MET A 323 -14.98 1.02 -4.09
C MET A 323 -15.54 2.38 -4.46
N MET A 324 -15.05 2.97 -5.51
CA MET A 324 -15.44 4.28 -6.00
C MET A 324 -15.81 4.23 -7.47
N GLU A 325 -16.69 5.14 -7.89
CA GLU A 325 -17.13 5.32 -9.28
C GLU A 325 -17.04 6.78 -9.68
N ARG A 326 -16.64 7.05 -10.93
CA ARG A 326 -16.80 8.36 -11.54
C ARG A 326 -18.16 8.47 -12.24
N VAL A 327 -19.04 9.31 -11.72
CA VAL A 327 -20.43 9.47 -12.21
C VAL A 327 -20.62 10.63 -13.22
N ALA A 328 -19.66 11.55 -13.34
CA ALA A 328 -19.74 12.69 -14.24
C ALA A 328 -18.34 13.22 -14.65
#